data_a28112d2679a8819c05b3bc2440a06cd
#
_entry.id   a28112d2679a8819c05b3bc2440a06cd
#
_cell.length_a   1.000
_cell.length_b   1.000
_cell.length_c   1.000
_cell.angle_alpha   90.00
_cell.angle_beta   90.00
_cell.angle_gamma   90.00
#
_symmetry.space_group_name_H-M   'P 1'
#
loop_
_entity.id
_entity.type
_entity.pdbx_description
1 polymer ?
#
loop_
_entity_poly.entity_id
_entity_poly.type
_entity_poly.pdbx_seq_one_letter_code
_entity_poly.pdbx_strand_id
1 'polypeptide(L)'
;MSAELFNLLDEIEEEKGISKDVVLDALESALISAYKKNFGAVEDINVKFSDDGDIRIFARKEVVEEVEDRETQISLEDAQKIKGDYKAGDVAEFEVTPDSFGRIAAQTARQVVFQRIREAEREKMVDEYSDRENSIASAIVRKIERRNVMLEIDGAESVLMPNEQVKHDNYRVGERYKVFVVEVADSIKGVHLVVSRSHPGLVRCLFELEVPEIAQGIIEFKGISREAGSRSKIAVASTMDNVDPVGTCIGPKGMRVQNVIDE
;
A
#
# COMPACT_ATOMS: atom_id res chain seq x y z
N MET A 1 25.66 -10.48 14.34
CA MET A 1 24.77 -9.78 13.36
C MET A 1 23.68 -10.69 12.83
N SER A 2 23.91 -11.94 12.71
CA SER A 2 23.04 -12.87 12.01
C SER A 2 21.95 -13.47 12.87
N ALA A 3 22.21 -13.88 14.10
CA ALA A 3 21.17 -14.27 15.03
C ALA A 3 20.17 -13.11 15.31
N GLU A 4 20.67 -11.88 15.30
CA GLU A 4 19.85 -10.68 15.41
C GLU A 4 18.93 -10.49 14.19
N LEU A 5 19.40 -10.84 12.98
CA LEU A 5 18.56 -10.75 11.77
C LEU A 5 17.41 -11.76 11.81
N PHE A 6 17.69 -13.02 12.16
CA PHE A 6 16.62 -14.04 12.25
C PHE A 6 15.62 -13.74 13.36
N ASN A 7 16.08 -13.29 14.53
CA ASN A 7 15.19 -12.84 15.59
C ASN A 7 14.32 -11.66 15.15
N LEU A 8 14.88 -10.71 14.41
CA LEU A 8 14.13 -9.57 13.86
C LEU A 8 13.09 -10.05 12.83
N LEU A 9 13.43 -11.04 11.99
CA LEU A 9 12.47 -11.62 11.05
C LEU A 9 11.33 -12.35 11.75
N ASP A 10 11.62 -13.08 12.83
CA ASP A 10 10.60 -13.75 13.64
C ASP A 10 9.68 -12.72 14.34
N GLU A 11 10.23 -11.62 14.90
CA GLU A 11 9.45 -10.52 15.45
C GLU A 11 8.55 -9.85 14.39
N ILE A 12 9.05 -9.65 13.16
CA ILE A 12 8.29 -9.06 12.06
C ILE A 12 7.15 -9.99 11.63
N GLU A 13 7.38 -11.29 11.61
CA GLU A 13 6.33 -12.27 11.29
C GLU A 13 5.24 -12.27 12.37
N GLU A 14 5.61 -12.26 13.66
CA GLU A 14 4.66 -12.25 14.78
C GLU A 14 3.89 -10.92 14.90
N GLU A 15 4.56 -9.77 14.80
CA GLU A 15 3.94 -8.47 15.04
C GLU A 15 3.25 -7.87 13.81
N LYS A 16 3.80 -8.11 12.62
CA LYS A 16 3.34 -7.49 11.37
C LYS A 16 2.63 -8.45 10.44
N GLY A 17 2.76 -9.78 10.66
CA GLY A 17 2.16 -10.81 9.81
C GLY A 17 2.88 -10.98 8.47
N ILE A 18 4.13 -10.52 8.35
CA ILE A 18 4.93 -10.64 7.12
C ILE A 18 5.67 -11.97 7.18
N SER A 19 5.39 -12.87 6.24
CA SER A 19 6.09 -14.16 6.18
C SER A 19 7.60 -13.99 6.06
N LYS A 20 8.34 -14.70 6.91
CA LYS A 20 9.80 -14.75 6.91
C LYS A 20 10.37 -15.15 5.55
N ASP A 21 9.74 -16.09 4.86
CA ASP A 21 10.18 -16.56 3.54
C ASP A 21 10.14 -15.44 2.50
N VAL A 22 9.09 -14.60 2.49
CA VAL A 22 8.98 -13.45 1.58
C VAL A 22 10.08 -12.43 1.80
N VAL A 23 10.49 -12.23 3.06
CA VAL A 23 11.58 -11.31 3.38
C VAL A 23 12.92 -11.91 2.98
N LEU A 24 13.14 -13.21 3.19
CA LEU A 24 14.35 -13.91 2.80
C LEU A 24 14.54 -13.93 1.28
N ASP A 25 13.50 -14.20 0.49
CA ASP A 25 13.56 -14.15 -0.98
C ASP A 25 13.92 -12.75 -1.50
N ALA A 26 13.37 -11.71 -0.87
CA ALA A 26 13.70 -10.33 -1.20
C ALA A 26 15.15 -9.98 -0.82
N LEU A 27 15.63 -10.48 0.32
CA LEU A 27 17.01 -10.33 0.77
C LEU A 27 17.97 -11.01 -0.19
N GLU A 28 17.69 -12.24 -0.59
CA GLU A 28 18.52 -12.99 -1.54
C GLU A 28 18.67 -12.21 -2.87
N SER A 29 17.55 -11.79 -3.45
CA SER A 29 17.51 -11.01 -4.69
C SER A 29 18.30 -9.70 -4.60
N ALA A 30 18.15 -8.97 -3.48
CA ALA A 30 18.84 -7.71 -3.24
C ALA A 30 20.36 -7.93 -3.02
N LEU A 31 20.76 -8.98 -2.32
CA LEU A 31 22.15 -9.32 -2.07
C LEU A 31 22.89 -9.74 -3.35
N ILE A 32 22.21 -10.53 -4.21
CA ILE A 32 22.71 -10.87 -5.55
C ILE A 32 22.94 -9.60 -6.37
N SER A 33 21.98 -8.69 -6.38
CA SER A 33 22.08 -7.42 -7.10
C SER A 33 23.19 -6.54 -6.55
N ALA A 34 23.35 -6.47 -5.22
CA ALA A 34 24.40 -5.73 -4.57
C ALA A 34 25.78 -6.31 -4.86
N TYR A 35 25.91 -7.62 -4.87
CA TYR A 35 27.15 -8.31 -5.24
C TYR A 35 27.55 -8.00 -6.68
N LYS A 36 26.64 -8.23 -7.64
CA LYS A 36 26.87 -7.94 -9.07
C LYS A 36 27.31 -6.50 -9.31
N LYS A 37 26.68 -5.55 -8.62
CA LYS A 37 27.01 -4.12 -8.73
C LYS A 37 28.40 -3.77 -8.20
N ASN A 38 28.86 -4.39 -7.11
CA ASN A 38 30.11 -4.01 -6.43
C ASN A 38 31.32 -4.84 -6.84
N PHE A 39 31.13 -6.08 -7.29
CA PHE A 39 32.21 -7.04 -7.54
C PHE A 39 32.26 -7.56 -8.99
N GLY A 40 31.30 -7.15 -9.85
CA GLY A 40 31.25 -7.52 -11.26
C GLY A 40 30.28 -8.66 -11.56
N ALA A 41 30.04 -8.89 -12.84
CA ALA A 41 29.03 -9.86 -13.31
C ALA A 41 29.56 -11.29 -13.21
N VAL A 42 29.13 -12.03 -12.22
CA VAL A 42 29.11 -13.49 -12.25
C VAL A 42 27.67 -13.87 -12.59
N GLU A 43 27.47 -14.63 -13.67
CA GLU A 43 26.10 -14.82 -14.20
C GLU A 43 25.20 -15.63 -13.30
N ASP A 44 25.71 -16.67 -12.65
CA ASP A 44 24.93 -17.51 -11.73
C ASP A 44 25.48 -17.46 -10.30
N ILE A 45 24.78 -16.71 -9.45
CA ILE A 45 25.12 -16.52 -8.05
C ILE A 45 23.96 -16.99 -7.18
N ASN A 46 24.26 -17.72 -6.12
CA ASN A 46 23.35 -18.09 -5.07
C ASN A 46 23.79 -17.53 -3.73
N VAL A 47 22.86 -17.12 -2.90
CA VAL A 47 23.09 -16.63 -1.55
C VAL A 47 22.60 -17.68 -0.57
N LYS A 48 23.44 -18.08 0.37
CA LYS A 48 23.03 -18.97 1.46
C LYS A 48 23.12 -18.27 2.80
N PHE A 49 22.05 -18.41 3.56
CA PHE A 49 22.00 -17.99 4.94
C PHE A 49 22.36 -19.19 5.81
N SER A 50 23.45 -19.12 6.57
CA SER A 50 23.80 -20.19 7.50
C SER A 50 23.01 -20.04 8.81
N ASP A 51 22.86 -21.14 9.58
CA ASP A 51 22.14 -21.15 10.87
C ASP A 51 22.78 -20.17 11.89
N ASP A 52 24.08 -19.90 11.78
CA ASP A 52 24.78 -18.87 12.52
C ASP A 52 24.47 -17.47 12.00
N GLY A 53 23.68 -17.39 10.88
CA GLY A 53 23.20 -16.23 10.16
C GLY A 53 24.29 -15.47 9.40
N ASP A 54 25.39 -16.09 9.08
CA ASP A 54 26.34 -15.56 8.13
C ASP A 54 25.79 -15.68 6.71
N ILE A 55 25.99 -14.60 5.96
CA ILE A 55 25.55 -14.52 4.57
C ILE A 55 26.74 -14.91 3.69
N ARG A 56 26.58 -16.01 2.96
CA ARG A 56 27.61 -16.54 2.07
C ARG A 56 27.13 -16.52 0.64
N ILE A 57 28.04 -16.13 -0.26
CA ILE A 57 27.78 -16.09 -1.69
C ILE A 57 28.48 -17.24 -2.36
N PHE A 58 27.72 -17.95 -3.18
CA PHE A 58 28.19 -19.07 -3.97
C PHE A 58 28.05 -18.75 -5.44
N ALA A 59 29.13 -18.92 -6.20
CA ALA A 59 29.06 -18.94 -7.65
C ALA A 59 28.80 -20.35 -8.13
N ARG A 60 27.94 -20.46 -9.16
CA ARG A 60 27.66 -21.71 -9.86
C ARG A 60 28.30 -21.65 -11.22
N LYS A 61 29.09 -22.67 -11.55
CA LYS A 61 29.70 -22.82 -12.86
C LYS A 61 29.52 -24.23 -13.38
N GLU A 62 29.29 -24.33 -14.69
CA GLU A 62 29.24 -25.62 -15.36
C GLU A 62 30.63 -26.24 -15.44
N VAL A 63 30.74 -27.52 -15.08
CA VAL A 63 32.00 -28.27 -15.16
C VAL A 63 32.18 -28.79 -16.58
N VAL A 64 33.24 -28.32 -17.26
CA VAL A 64 33.54 -28.68 -18.63
C VAL A 64 34.94 -29.22 -18.77
N GLU A 65 35.24 -30.01 -19.82
CA GLU A 65 36.61 -30.50 -20.06
C GLU A 65 37.50 -29.37 -20.61
N GLU A 66 36.97 -28.54 -21.51
CA GLU A 66 37.64 -27.34 -22.03
C GLU A 66 36.79 -26.09 -21.72
N VAL A 67 37.38 -25.09 -21.07
CA VAL A 67 36.70 -23.87 -20.65
C VAL A 67 36.72 -22.89 -21.80
N GLU A 68 35.53 -22.62 -22.36
CA GLU A 68 35.30 -21.61 -23.39
C GLU A 68 35.05 -20.22 -22.76
N ASP A 69 34.26 -20.20 -21.69
CA ASP A 69 33.93 -18.98 -20.92
C ASP A 69 34.25 -19.16 -19.44
N ARG A 70 35.22 -18.37 -18.96
CA ARG A 70 35.66 -18.41 -17.57
C ARG A 70 34.63 -17.85 -16.58
N GLU A 71 33.62 -17.13 -17.03
CA GLU A 71 32.60 -16.57 -16.15
C GLU A 71 31.56 -17.62 -15.77
N THR A 72 31.16 -18.47 -16.72
CA THR A 72 30.09 -19.47 -16.58
C THR A 72 30.60 -20.90 -16.41
N GLN A 73 31.87 -21.16 -16.75
CA GLN A 73 32.43 -22.50 -16.80
C GLN A 73 33.66 -22.67 -15.90
N ILE A 74 33.90 -23.88 -15.42
CA ILE A 74 35.07 -24.29 -14.66
C ILE A 74 35.62 -25.59 -15.23
N SER A 75 36.97 -25.74 -15.25
CA SER A 75 37.57 -26.99 -15.71
C SER A 75 37.32 -28.14 -14.74
N LEU A 76 37.19 -29.35 -15.27
CA LEU A 76 37.00 -30.56 -14.45
C LEU A 76 38.12 -30.71 -13.39
N GLU A 77 39.35 -30.37 -13.75
CA GLU A 77 40.52 -30.43 -12.81
C GLU A 77 40.34 -29.45 -11.64
N ASP A 78 39.87 -28.24 -11.89
CA ASP A 78 39.69 -27.22 -10.84
C ASP A 78 38.44 -27.53 -10.02
N ALA A 79 37.34 -28.02 -10.63
CA ALA A 79 36.17 -28.45 -9.93
C ALA A 79 36.45 -29.61 -8.95
N GLN A 80 37.28 -30.59 -9.36
CA GLN A 80 37.68 -31.73 -8.54
C GLN A 80 38.58 -31.33 -7.36
N LYS A 81 39.30 -30.22 -7.44
CA LYS A 81 40.06 -29.67 -6.27
C LYS A 81 39.10 -29.14 -5.20
N ILE A 82 37.91 -28.68 -5.59
CA ILE A 82 36.92 -28.18 -4.64
C ILE A 82 36.16 -29.35 -4.00
N LYS A 83 35.70 -30.30 -4.83
CA LYS A 83 35.06 -31.52 -4.38
C LYS A 83 35.34 -32.64 -5.39
N GLY A 84 35.95 -33.73 -4.90
CA GLY A 84 36.46 -34.82 -5.74
C GLY A 84 35.45 -35.57 -6.61
N ASP A 85 34.16 -35.36 -6.42
CA ASP A 85 33.10 -36.15 -7.05
C ASP A 85 32.51 -35.53 -8.32
N TYR A 86 32.95 -34.33 -8.71
CA TYR A 86 32.42 -33.61 -9.89
C TYR A 86 32.78 -34.30 -11.21
N LYS A 87 31.83 -34.32 -12.15
CA LYS A 87 31.97 -34.86 -13.51
C LYS A 87 31.67 -33.72 -14.51
N ALA A 88 32.14 -33.92 -15.74
CA ALA A 88 31.78 -33.04 -16.83
C ALA A 88 30.26 -32.99 -17.04
N GLY A 89 29.66 -31.80 -17.11
CA GLY A 89 28.23 -31.54 -17.15
C GLY A 89 27.57 -31.29 -15.80
N ASP A 90 28.30 -31.45 -14.68
CA ASP A 90 27.80 -31.07 -13.35
C ASP A 90 27.86 -29.57 -13.14
N VAL A 91 27.12 -29.04 -12.17
CA VAL A 91 27.21 -27.65 -11.72
C VAL A 91 28.05 -27.60 -10.44
N ALA A 92 29.23 -27.01 -10.52
CA ALA A 92 30.09 -26.78 -9.36
C ALA A 92 29.68 -25.51 -8.62
N GLU A 93 29.45 -25.63 -7.33
CA GLU A 93 29.12 -24.52 -6.44
C GLU A 93 30.32 -24.28 -5.50
N PHE A 94 30.83 -23.05 -5.47
CA PHE A 94 31.97 -22.67 -4.61
C PHE A 94 31.77 -21.29 -4.03
N GLU A 95 32.26 -21.12 -2.82
CA GLU A 95 32.15 -19.85 -2.10
C GLU A 95 33.03 -18.74 -2.72
N VAL A 96 32.44 -17.60 -2.98
CA VAL A 96 33.05 -16.41 -3.55
C VAL A 96 32.87 -15.17 -2.67
N THR A 97 32.52 -15.36 -1.41
CA THR A 97 32.21 -14.27 -0.47
C THR A 97 33.44 -13.40 -0.24
N PRO A 98 33.48 -12.12 -0.67
CA PRO A 98 34.61 -11.23 -0.37
C PRO A 98 34.58 -10.78 1.09
N ASP A 99 35.73 -10.58 1.71
CA ASP A 99 35.85 -10.12 3.11
C ASP A 99 35.11 -8.79 3.36
N SER A 100 35.03 -7.91 2.36
CA SER A 100 34.34 -6.62 2.44
C SER A 100 32.82 -6.71 2.28
N PHE A 101 32.29 -7.87 1.84
CA PHE A 101 30.87 -8.03 1.53
C PHE A 101 29.98 -7.94 2.76
N GLY A 102 30.44 -8.32 3.94
CA GLY A 102 29.64 -8.30 5.17
C GLY A 102 29.02 -6.94 5.50
N ARG A 103 29.72 -5.82 5.20
CA ARG A 103 29.17 -4.46 5.39
C ARG A 103 28.06 -4.15 4.38
N ILE A 104 28.27 -4.53 3.12
CA ILE A 104 27.30 -4.33 2.04
C ILE A 104 26.06 -5.16 2.32
N ALA A 105 26.23 -6.42 2.71
CA ALA A 105 25.16 -7.33 3.07
C ALA A 105 24.32 -6.79 4.24
N ALA A 106 24.94 -6.30 5.31
CA ALA A 106 24.25 -5.73 6.46
C ALA A 106 23.43 -4.47 6.09
N GLN A 107 24.00 -3.60 5.26
CA GLN A 107 23.32 -2.39 4.80
C GLN A 107 22.14 -2.73 3.88
N THR A 108 22.34 -3.67 2.95
CA THR A 108 21.30 -4.15 2.02
C THR A 108 20.18 -4.83 2.79
N ALA A 109 20.49 -5.72 3.73
CA ALA A 109 19.52 -6.41 4.57
C ALA A 109 18.64 -5.41 5.33
N ARG A 110 19.27 -4.44 5.99
CA ARG A 110 18.54 -3.39 6.70
C ARG A 110 17.57 -2.62 5.78
N GLN A 111 18.02 -2.25 4.59
CA GLN A 111 17.19 -1.52 3.62
C GLN A 111 16.01 -2.36 3.15
N VAL A 112 16.22 -3.64 2.82
CA VAL A 112 15.16 -4.56 2.36
C VAL A 112 14.11 -4.79 3.44
N VAL A 113 14.56 -5.07 4.67
CA VAL A 113 13.66 -5.29 5.81
C VAL A 113 12.78 -4.05 6.04
N PHE A 114 13.37 -2.84 6.10
CA PHE A 114 12.58 -1.62 6.25
C PHE A 114 11.62 -1.37 5.09
N GLN A 115 12.02 -1.74 3.87
CA GLN A 115 11.15 -1.61 2.71
C GLN A 115 9.95 -2.57 2.82
N ARG A 116 10.17 -3.83 3.19
CA ARG A 116 9.09 -4.82 3.37
C ARG A 116 8.12 -4.46 4.49
N ILE A 117 8.64 -3.95 5.60
CA ILE A 117 7.77 -3.45 6.68
C ILE A 117 6.86 -2.33 6.17
N ARG A 118 7.42 -1.34 5.47
CA ARG A 118 6.62 -0.23 4.92
C ARG A 118 5.59 -0.70 3.90
N GLU A 119 5.95 -1.66 3.04
CA GLU A 119 5.03 -2.24 2.04
C GLU A 119 3.85 -2.93 2.74
N ALA A 120 4.12 -3.76 3.74
CA ALA A 120 3.07 -4.46 4.48
C ALA A 120 2.19 -3.52 5.33
N GLU A 121 2.77 -2.50 5.98
CA GLU A 121 1.99 -1.46 6.67
C GLU A 121 1.08 -0.70 5.69
N ARG A 122 1.58 -0.45 4.48
CA ARG A 122 0.83 0.20 3.42
C ARG A 122 -0.32 -0.67 2.90
N GLU A 123 -0.07 -1.96 2.61
CA GLU A 123 -1.11 -2.91 2.20
C GLU A 123 -2.22 -3.01 3.25
N LYS A 124 -1.85 -3.13 4.52
CA LYS A 124 -2.80 -3.14 5.62
C LYS A 124 -3.64 -1.86 5.71
N MET A 125 -3.01 -0.70 5.48
CA MET A 125 -3.74 0.57 5.41
C MET A 125 -4.69 0.61 4.21
N VAL A 126 -4.27 0.14 3.03
CA VAL A 126 -5.15 0.07 1.85
C VAL A 126 -6.38 -0.78 2.16
N ASP A 127 -6.18 -1.97 2.73
CA ASP A 127 -7.28 -2.87 3.09
C ASP A 127 -8.22 -2.24 4.12
N GLU A 128 -7.68 -1.58 5.15
CA GLU A 128 -8.48 -0.92 6.19
C GLU A 128 -9.33 0.24 5.65
N TYR A 129 -8.81 0.97 4.66
CA TYR A 129 -9.51 2.11 4.07
C TYR A 129 -10.29 1.77 2.80
N SER A 130 -10.10 0.59 2.18
CA SER A 130 -10.79 0.21 0.94
C SER A 130 -12.31 0.22 1.08
N ASP A 131 -12.83 -0.20 2.24
CA ASP A 131 -14.25 -0.17 2.56
C ASP A 131 -14.82 1.25 2.74
N ARG A 132 -13.94 2.26 2.76
CA ARG A 132 -14.33 3.67 2.89
C ARG A 132 -14.61 4.36 1.54
N GLU A 133 -14.25 3.73 0.43
CA GLU A 133 -14.58 4.29 -0.89
C GLU A 133 -16.09 4.46 -1.07
N ASN A 134 -16.47 5.53 -1.74
CA ASN A 134 -17.86 5.89 -1.97
C ASN A 134 -18.70 6.09 -0.69
N SER A 135 -18.04 6.35 0.43
CA SER A 135 -18.70 6.63 1.72
C SER A 135 -18.45 8.06 2.20
N ILE A 136 -19.16 8.41 3.27
CA ILE A 136 -18.95 9.68 3.97
C ILE A 136 -18.02 9.48 5.16
N ALA A 137 -17.09 10.41 5.35
CA ALA A 137 -16.19 10.43 6.49
C ALA A 137 -16.20 11.78 7.21
N SER A 138 -15.92 11.77 8.52
CA SER A 138 -15.73 12.98 9.31
C SER A 138 -14.25 13.37 9.30
N ALA A 139 -13.93 14.49 8.69
CA ALA A 139 -12.56 14.99 8.56
C ALA A 139 -12.31 16.19 9.47
N ILE A 140 -11.12 16.25 10.08
CA ILE A 140 -10.67 17.39 10.88
C ILE A 140 -9.70 18.22 10.06
N VAL A 141 -9.91 19.54 9.99
CA VAL A 141 -8.97 20.46 9.34
C VAL A 141 -7.71 20.60 10.20
N ARG A 142 -6.56 20.13 9.69
CA ARG A 142 -5.28 20.25 10.38
C ARG A 142 -4.49 21.48 9.97
N LYS A 143 -4.56 21.84 8.70
CA LYS A 143 -3.80 22.97 8.14
C LYS A 143 -4.46 23.50 6.87
N ILE A 144 -4.25 24.78 6.58
CA ILE A 144 -4.66 25.39 5.31
C ILE A 144 -3.40 25.95 4.67
N GLU A 145 -3.03 25.44 3.50
CA GLU A 145 -1.86 25.88 2.76
C GLU A 145 -2.26 26.40 1.39
N ARG A 146 -2.00 27.67 1.14
CA ARG A 146 -2.37 28.38 -0.09
C ARG A 146 -3.88 28.32 -0.33
N ARG A 147 -4.38 27.29 -1.00
CA ARG A 147 -5.81 27.05 -1.26
C ARG A 147 -6.22 25.60 -0.97
N ASN A 148 -5.30 24.78 -0.54
CA ASN A 148 -5.55 23.39 -0.17
C ASN A 148 -5.90 23.31 1.32
N VAL A 149 -6.89 22.51 1.66
CA VAL A 149 -7.26 22.21 3.05
C VAL A 149 -6.73 20.83 3.39
N MET A 150 -5.75 20.77 4.30
CA MET A 150 -5.20 19.52 4.81
C MET A 150 -6.14 18.97 5.86
N LEU A 151 -6.60 17.76 5.64
CA LEU A 151 -7.58 17.05 6.47
C LEU A 151 -6.94 15.81 7.10
N GLU A 152 -7.49 15.41 8.23
CA GLU A 152 -7.21 14.12 8.85
C GLU A 152 -8.53 13.36 9.03
N ILE A 153 -8.54 12.12 8.60
CA ILE A 153 -9.68 11.20 8.65
C ILE A 153 -9.20 9.92 9.30
N ASP A 154 -9.64 9.64 10.53
CA ASP A 154 -9.29 8.43 11.29
C ASP A 154 -7.76 8.14 11.33
N GLY A 155 -6.94 9.20 11.38
CA GLY A 155 -5.48 9.11 11.40
C GLY A 155 -4.81 9.17 10.01
N ALA A 156 -5.56 9.02 8.92
CA ALA A 156 -5.02 9.20 7.58
C ALA A 156 -5.01 10.68 7.15
N GLU A 157 -3.93 11.09 6.50
CA GLU A 157 -3.84 12.42 5.91
C GLU A 157 -4.57 12.47 4.56
N SER A 158 -5.28 13.55 4.33
CA SER A 158 -5.99 13.82 3.09
C SER A 158 -5.89 15.29 2.70
N VAL A 159 -6.12 15.58 1.44
CA VAL A 159 -6.08 16.95 0.91
C VAL A 159 -7.37 17.25 0.16
N LEU A 160 -8.13 18.23 0.67
CA LEU A 160 -9.28 18.76 -0.05
C LEU A 160 -8.81 19.86 -1.01
N MET A 161 -8.73 19.49 -2.27
CA MET A 161 -8.27 20.38 -3.34
C MET A 161 -9.28 21.50 -3.62
N PRO A 162 -8.86 22.65 -4.15
CA PRO A 162 -9.76 23.80 -4.37
C PRO A 162 -10.98 23.54 -5.25
N ASN A 163 -10.88 22.63 -6.21
CA ASN A 163 -11.99 22.21 -7.08
C ASN A 163 -12.97 21.28 -6.37
N GLU A 164 -12.55 20.67 -5.27
CA GLU A 164 -13.36 19.79 -4.44
C GLU A 164 -13.97 20.48 -3.21
N GLN A 165 -13.67 21.77 -3.03
CA GLN A 165 -14.20 22.59 -1.96
C GLN A 165 -15.55 23.20 -2.37
N VAL A 166 -16.38 23.51 -1.37
CA VAL A 166 -17.61 24.30 -1.57
C VAL A 166 -17.30 25.77 -1.32
N LYS A 167 -17.72 26.64 -2.22
CA LYS A 167 -17.35 28.08 -2.21
C LYS A 167 -17.77 28.84 -0.94
N HIS A 168 -18.82 28.37 -0.28
CA HIS A 168 -19.37 29.03 0.92
C HIS A 168 -18.89 28.42 2.23
N ASP A 169 -18.15 27.31 2.16
CA ASP A 169 -17.55 26.71 3.35
C ASP A 169 -16.42 27.60 3.88
N ASN A 170 -16.41 27.82 5.17
CA ASN A 170 -15.39 28.61 5.84
C ASN A 170 -14.48 27.70 6.67
N TYR A 171 -13.56 27.00 5.98
CA TYR A 171 -12.68 26.04 6.63
C TYR A 171 -11.79 26.70 7.67
N ARG A 172 -11.79 26.16 8.91
CA ARG A 172 -10.93 26.61 10.00
C ARG A 172 -10.21 25.43 10.63
N VAL A 173 -8.98 25.65 11.03
CA VAL A 173 -8.17 24.65 11.72
C VAL A 173 -8.86 24.18 13.00
N GLY A 174 -8.98 22.87 13.18
CA GLY A 174 -9.66 22.23 14.29
C GLY A 174 -11.15 21.95 14.08
N GLU A 175 -11.78 22.52 13.06
CA GLU A 175 -13.18 22.24 12.73
C GLU A 175 -13.32 20.89 12.01
N ARG A 176 -14.51 20.30 12.13
CA ARG A 176 -14.88 19.03 11.49
C ARG A 176 -15.83 19.29 10.33
N TYR A 177 -15.57 18.60 9.23
CA TYR A 177 -16.41 18.61 8.04
C TYR A 177 -16.70 17.17 7.60
N LYS A 178 -17.89 16.92 7.10
CA LYS A 178 -18.18 15.67 6.41
C LYS A 178 -17.67 15.77 4.98
N VAL A 179 -16.94 14.77 4.56
CA VAL A 179 -16.39 14.65 3.21
C VAL A 179 -16.81 13.34 2.58
N PHE A 180 -16.95 13.33 1.27
CA PHE A 180 -17.13 12.11 0.49
C PHE A 180 -15.77 11.56 0.11
N VAL A 181 -15.50 10.30 0.42
CA VAL A 181 -14.29 9.59 0.00
C VAL A 181 -14.51 9.09 -1.42
N VAL A 182 -13.80 9.66 -2.36
CA VAL A 182 -13.92 9.34 -3.79
C VAL A 182 -13.11 8.09 -4.12
N GLU A 183 -11.90 8.01 -3.56
CA GLU A 183 -10.94 6.96 -3.87
C GLU A 183 -9.93 6.84 -2.72
N VAL A 184 -9.45 5.63 -2.49
CA VAL A 184 -8.30 5.34 -1.64
C VAL A 184 -7.07 5.24 -2.53
N ALA A 185 -6.32 6.33 -2.62
CA ALA A 185 -5.14 6.39 -3.49
C ALA A 185 -3.90 5.92 -2.76
N ASP A 186 -3.17 5.04 -3.44
CA ASP A 186 -1.91 4.51 -2.99
C ASP A 186 -0.75 5.21 -3.69
N SER A 187 0.15 5.82 -2.93
CA SER A 187 1.30 6.55 -3.44
C SER A 187 2.61 6.13 -2.77
N ILE A 188 3.73 6.53 -3.35
CA ILE A 188 5.09 6.31 -2.78
C ILE A 188 5.21 6.89 -1.35
N LYS A 189 4.39 7.87 -0.99
CA LYS A 189 4.39 8.50 0.33
C LYS A 189 3.45 7.83 1.34
N GLY A 190 2.68 6.84 0.91
CA GLY A 190 1.68 6.14 1.71
C GLY A 190 0.28 6.26 1.14
N VAL A 191 -0.67 5.66 1.85
CA VAL A 191 -2.10 5.69 1.52
C VAL A 191 -2.65 7.07 1.86
N HIS A 192 -3.42 7.65 0.95
CA HIS A 192 -4.15 8.89 1.18
C HIS A 192 -5.55 8.81 0.58
N LEU A 193 -6.49 9.45 1.25
CA LEU A 193 -7.87 9.47 0.80
C LEU A 193 -8.07 10.66 -0.14
N VAL A 194 -8.58 10.38 -1.33
CA VAL A 194 -9.07 11.43 -2.24
C VAL A 194 -10.47 11.79 -1.82
N VAL A 195 -10.67 13.02 -1.39
CA VAL A 195 -11.92 13.47 -0.79
C VAL A 195 -12.51 14.65 -1.53
N SER A 196 -13.84 14.76 -1.48
CA SER A 196 -14.59 15.82 -2.11
C SER A 196 -15.75 16.29 -1.23
N ARG A 197 -16.02 17.59 -1.24
CA ARG A 197 -17.27 18.17 -0.75
C ARG A 197 -18.16 18.65 -1.90
N SER A 198 -17.63 18.71 -3.12
CA SER A 198 -18.37 19.07 -4.32
C SER A 198 -19.05 17.89 -4.99
N HIS A 199 -18.59 16.67 -4.76
CA HIS A 199 -19.08 15.45 -5.41
C HIS A 199 -20.57 15.18 -5.08
N PRO A 200 -21.41 14.77 -6.07
CA PRO A 200 -22.82 14.40 -5.84
C PRO A 200 -23.00 13.28 -4.80
N GLY A 201 -22.05 12.37 -4.69
CA GLY A 201 -22.05 11.28 -3.71
C GLY A 201 -22.16 11.78 -2.27
N LEU A 202 -21.64 12.96 -1.94
CA LEU A 202 -21.80 13.52 -0.60
C LEU A 202 -23.28 13.70 -0.24
N VAL A 203 -24.08 14.29 -1.15
CA VAL A 203 -25.50 14.49 -0.93
C VAL A 203 -26.23 13.16 -0.80
N ARG A 204 -25.87 12.16 -1.61
CA ARG A 204 -26.42 10.83 -1.52
C ARG A 204 -26.19 10.22 -0.14
N CYS A 205 -24.95 10.20 0.33
CA CYS A 205 -24.60 9.65 1.64
C CYS A 205 -25.23 10.44 2.80
N LEU A 206 -25.36 11.77 2.69
CA LEU A 206 -26.08 12.57 3.68
C LEU A 206 -27.54 12.16 3.79
N PHE A 207 -28.21 11.94 2.67
CA PHE A 207 -29.59 11.45 2.68
C PHE A 207 -29.68 10.01 3.21
N GLU A 208 -28.73 9.15 2.91
CA GLU A 208 -28.68 7.78 3.47
C GLU A 208 -28.56 7.78 5.00
N LEU A 209 -27.86 8.78 5.58
CA LEU A 209 -27.79 8.97 7.03
C LEU A 209 -29.09 9.52 7.64
N GLU A 210 -29.76 10.46 6.97
CA GLU A 210 -30.94 11.14 7.50
C GLU A 210 -32.26 10.40 7.21
N VAL A 211 -32.28 9.54 6.21
CA VAL A 211 -33.47 8.85 5.69
C VAL A 211 -33.27 7.34 5.75
N PRO A 212 -33.65 6.67 6.86
CA PRO A 212 -33.45 5.23 7.02
C PRO A 212 -34.09 4.39 5.92
N GLU A 213 -35.16 4.87 5.31
CA GLU A 213 -35.88 4.22 4.21
C GLU A 213 -35.02 4.06 2.95
N ILE A 214 -33.99 4.91 2.78
CA ILE A 214 -33.00 4.78 1.70
C ILE A 214 -32.03 3.63 2.03
N ALA A 215 -31.52 3.59 3.26
CA ALA A 215 -30.62 2.52 3.72
C ALA A 215 -31.32 1.13 3.69
N GLN A 216 -32.65 1.10 3.88
CA GLN A 216 -33.47 -0.11 3.78
C GLN A 216 -33.84 -0.50 2.34
N GLY A 217 -33.45 0.30 1.33
CA GLY A 217 -33.78 0.04 -0.06
C GLY A 217 -35.26 0.29 -0.44
N ILE A 218 -36.03 0.94 0.44
CA ILE A 218 -37.42 1.31 0.17
C ILE A 218 -37.48 2.52 -0.78
N ILE A 219 -36.52 3.45 -0.62
CA ILE A 219 -36.38 4.62 -1.50
C ILE A 219 -35.06 4.51 -2.23
N GLU A 220 -35.08 4.68 -3.53
CA GLU A 220 -33.91 4.63 -4.40
C GLU A 220 -33.65 5.98 -5.05
N PHE A 221 -32.38 6.35 -5.16
CA PHE A 221 -31.95 7.46 -6.01
C PHE A 221 -31.96 7.06 -7.48
N LYS A 222 -32.67 7.82 -8.30
CA LYS A 222 -32.65 7.65 -9.75
C LYS A 222 -31.74 8.64 -10.47
N GLY A 223 -31.37 9.72 -9.79
CA GLY A 223 -30.39 10.68 -10.32
C GLY A 223 -30.14 11.83 -9.35
N ILE A 224 -28.94 12.38 -9.41
CA ILE A 224 -28.50 13.57 -8.65
C ILE A 224 -27.78 14.51 -9.61
N SER A 225 -28.23 15.77 -9.64
CA SER A 225 -27.53 16.87 -10.31
C SER A 225 -27.23 17.95 -9.29
N ARG A 226 -25.95 18.25 -9.07
CA ARG A 226 -25.48 19.12 -7.99
C ARG A 226 -24.64 20.27 -8.50
N GLU A 227 -24.98 21.46 -8.04
CA GLU A 227 -24.14 22.66 -8.06
C GLU A 227 -23.78 22.97 -6.61
N ALA A 228 -22.57 22.53 -6.21
CA ALA A 228 -22.13 22.53 -4.80
C ALA A 228 -22.16 23.94 -4.19
N GLY A 229 -22.79 24.07 -3.02
CA GLY A 229 -22.99 25.34 -2.32
C GLY A 229 -24.08 26.23 -2.91
N SER A 230 -24.82 25.77 -3.93
CA SER A 230 -25.91 26.52 -4.55
C SER A 230 -27.21 25.71 -4.56
N ARG A 231 -27.28 24.65 -5.37
CA ARG A 231 -28.51 23.86 -5.55
C ARG A 231 -28.20 22.42 -5.92
N SER A 232 -29.03 21.52 -5.39
CA SER A 232 -29.05 20.11 -5.83
C SER A 232 -30.47 19.72 -6.26
N LYS A 233 -30.56 18.93 -7.34
CA LYS A 233 -31.79 18.29 -7.79
C LYS A 233 -31.62 16.79 -7.62
N ILE A 234 -32.57 16.15 -6.96
CA ILE A 234 -32.55 14.73 -6.67
C ILE A 234 -33.82 14.09 -7.21
N ALA A 235 -33.62 13.01 -7.96
CA ALA A 235 -34.75 12.17 -8.40
C ALA A 235 -34.78 10.91 -7.53
N VAL A 236 -35.89 10.68 -6.87
CA VAL A 236 -36.13 9.51 -6.00
C VAL A 236 -37.34 8.74 -6.44
N ALA A 237 -37.33 7.44 -6.20
CA ALA A 237 -38.50 6.55 -6.43
C ALA A 237 -38.67 5.63 -5.23
N SER A 238 -39.89 5.22 -4.94
CA SER A 238 -40.20 4.19 -3.95
C SER A 238 -40.37 2.83 -4.62
N THR A 239 -39.90 1.79 -3.93
CA THR A 239 -40.18 0.38 -4.29
C THR A 239 -41.51 -0.09 -3.74
N MET A 240 -42.18 0.72 -2.88
CA MET A 240 -43.44 0.42 -2.24
C MET A 240 -44.50 1.46 -2.64
N ASP A 241 -45.68 1.03 -3.08
CA ASP A 241 -46.76 1.92 -3.56
C ASP A 241 -47.30 2.87 -2.48
N ASN A 242 -47.21 2.48 -1.21
CA ASN A 242 -47.72 3.24 -0.07
C ASN A 242 -46.73 4.21 0.57
N VAL A 243 -45.52 4.37 -0.01
CA VAL A 243 -44.48 5.27 0.48
C VAL A 243 -44.29 6.42 -0.49
N ASP A 244 -44.52 7.65 -0.05
CA ASP A 244 -44.19 8.86 -0.81
C ASP A 244 -42.65 9.11 -0.71
N PRO A 245 -41.89 8.91 -1.79
CA PRO A 245 -40.44 9.04 -1.73
C PRO A 245 -39.98 10.49 -1.48
N VAL A 246 -40.68 11.48 -1.97
CA VAL A 246 -40.33 12.89 -1.80
C VAL A 246 -40.66 13.36 -0.39
N GLY A 247 -41.87 13.08 0.09
CA GLY A 247 -42.30 13.42 1.45
C GLY A 247 -41.41 12.78 2.52
N THR A 248 -41.01 11.52 2.31
CA THR A 248 -40.12 10.79 3.22
C THR A 248 -38.70 11.42 3.28
N CYS A 249 -38.14 11.84 2.14
CA CYS A 249 -36.84 12.53 2.08
C CYS A 249 -36.89 13.93 2.72
N ILE A 250 -38.03 14.65 2.58
CA ILE A 250 -38.22 15.95 3.23
C ILE A 250 -38.34 15.76 4.76
N GLY A 251 -39.06 14.75 5.18
CA GLY A 251 -39.27 14.42 6.59
C GLY A 251 -40.24 15.35 7.31
N PRO A 252 -40.57 15.05 8.59
CA PRO A 252 -41.48 15.85 9.40
C PRO A 252 -40.97 17.31 9.50
N LYS A 253 -41.84 18.25 9.09
CA LYS A 253 -41.54 19.70 9.08
C LYS A 253 -40.29 20.09 8.29
N GLY A 254 -39.84 19.23 7.37
CA GLY A 254 -38.63 19.48 6.56
C GLY A 254 -37.31 19.25 7.28
N MET A 255 -37.31 18.61 8.45
CA MET A 255 -36.10 18.46 9.26
C MET A 255 -35.00 17.64 8.60
N ARG A 256 -35.37 16.52 7.91
CA ARG A 256 -34.37 15.66 7.25
C ARG A 256 -33.64 16.40 6.13
N VAL A 257 -34.43 17.06 5.25
CA VAL A 257 -33.80 17.82 4.15
C VAL A 257 -33.03 19.03 4.68
N GLN A 258 -33.47 19.66 5.79
CA GLN A 258 -32.74 20.79 6.40
C GLN A 258 -31.36 20.35 6.93
N ASN A 259 -31.28 19.20 7.61
CA ASN A 259 -30.00 18.66 8.08
C ASN A 259 -29.01 18.42 6.93
N VAL A 260 -29.51 17.98 5.76
CA VAL A 260 -28.68 17.81 4.56
C VAL A 260 -28.24 19.15 3.96
N ILE A 261 -29.12 20.17 4.03
CA ILE A 261 -28.82 21.52 3.52
C ILE A 261 -27.80 22.24 4.42
N ASP A 262 -27.90 22.06 5.72
CA ASP A 262 -27.05 22.71 6.71
C ASP A 262 -25.60 22.18 6.66
N GLU A 263 -25.39 20.95 6.18
CA GLU A 263 -24.07 20.39 5.94
C GLU A 263 -23.48 20.85 4.60
#